data_bc2f70bce28622e83ae5119e89cc623e
#
_entry.id   bc2f70bce28622e83ae5119e89cc623e
#
_cell.length_a   1.000
_cell.length_b   1.000
_cell.length_c   1.000
_cell.angle_alpha   90.00
_cell.angle_beta   90.00
_cell.angle_gamma   90.00
#
_symmetry.space_group_name_H-M   'P 1'
#
loop_
_entity.id
_entity.type
_entity.pdbx_description
1 polymer ?
#
loop_
_entity_poly.entity_id
_entity_poly.type
_entity_poly.pdbx_seq_one_letter_code
_entity_poly.pdbx_strand_id
1 'polypeptide(L)'
;LVRPHLVIAAPVAMTSAPEPELRASSMNALAHGADSLYTPFANPVSRMTALRGAELIASSLDEAAAERNRESLAFGSILCGYAIDSGSFSLHHVVCQTLVRVCGATHAGVNAAILPRAMAFMAAHVPDGMEPLATAIGTTSEAIEARLLGLGGNPPGLGEQGADRDRLPEALDAMLLRPELAFTPEPPTRSDLGELIDRAW
;
A
#
# COMPACT_ATOMS: atom_id res chain seq x y z
N LEU A 1 -8.33 9.28 18.50
CA LEU A 1 -7.34 8.28 18.08
C LEU A 1 -7.28 7.18 19.13
N VAL A 2 -7.56 5.94 18.74
CA VAL A 2 -7.41 4.76 19.60
C VAL A 2 -6.14 4.05 19.17
N ARG A 3 -5.15 3.99 20.05
CA ARG A 3 -3.88 3.28 19.83
C ARG A 3 -3.83 2.04 20.71
N PRO A 4 -3.33 0.89 20.22
CA PRO A 4 -3.14 -0.27 21.07
C PRO A 4 -2.05 -0.01 22.10
N HIS A 5 -2.26 -0.44 23.35
CA HIS A 5 -1.22 -0.39 24.39
C HIS A 5 -0.15 -1.48 24.19
N LEU A 6 -0.51 -2.56 23.52
CA LEU A 6 0.36 -3.70 23.25
C LEU A 6 0.00 -4.31 21.91
N VAL A 7 1.01 -4.60 21.11
CA VAL A 7 0.90 -5.38 19.88
C VAL A 7 1.69 -6.67 20.07
N ILE A 8 1.04 -7.81 19.92
CA ILE A 8 1.67 -9.13 19.95
C ILE A 8 1.68 -9.68 18.54
N ALA A 9 2.87 -9.79 17.93
CA ALA A 9 3.04 -10.45 16.66
C ALA A 9 3.58 -11.86 16.92
N ALA A 10 2.83 -12.87 16.46
CA ALA A 10 3.22 -14.27 16.57
C ALA A 10 3.50 -14.83 15.17
N PRO A 11 4.76 -14.86 14.69
CA PRO A 11 5.09 -15.32 13.35
C PRO A 11 4.59 -16.74 13.03
N VAL A 12 4.54 -17.60 14.04
CA VAL A 12 4.01 -18.95 13.91
C VAL A 12 2.52 -18.97 13.53
N ALA A 13 1.73 -17.98 13.98
CA ALA A 13 0.32 -17.88 13.62
C ALA A 13 0.11 -17.49 12.14
N MET A 14 1.10 -16.85 11.52
CA MET A 14 1.05 -16.48 10.09
C MET A 14 1.23 -17.69 9.16
N THR A 15 1.64 -18.83 9.67
CA THR A 15 1.83 -20.06 8.87
C THR A 15 0.53 -20.66 8.35
N SER A 16 -0.60 -20.34 8.97
CA SER A 16 -1.92 -20.79 8.56
C SER A 16 -2.54 -19.98 7.41
N ALA A 17 -1.99 -18.80 7.13
CA ALA A 17 -2.52 -17.95 6.04
C ALA A 17 -2.11 -18.54 4.68
N PRO A 18 -3.06 -18.74 3.75
CA PRO A 18 -2.75 -19.08 2.36
C PRO A 18 -1.85 -18.02 1.71
N GLU A 19 -1.02 -18.43 0.75
CA GLU A 19 -0.02 -17.55 0.13
C GLU A 19 -0.63 -16.28 -0.52
N PRO A 20 -1.75 -16.35 -1.27
CA PRO A 20 -2.35 -15.15 -1.84
C PRO A 20 -2.80 -14.13 -0.78
N GLU A 21 -3.43 -14.60 0.28
CA GLU A 21 -3.91 -13.75 1.39
C GLU A 21 -2.76 -13.16 2.20
N LEU A 22 -1.70 -13.95 2.41
CA LEU A 22 -0.50 -13.46 3.08
C LEU A 22 0.16 -12.34 2.26
N ARG A 23 0.30 -12.52 0.93
CA ARG A 23 0.83 -11.48 0.05
C ARG A 23 -0.06 -10.24 0.04
N ALA A 24 -1.35 -10.38 -0.14
CA ALA A 24 -2.30 -9.26 -0.16
C ALA A 24 -2.27 -8.47 1.16
N SER A 25 -2.23 -9.15 2.30
CA SER A 25 -2.09 -8.53 3.62
C SER A 25 -0.74 -7.83 3.79
N SER A 26 0.34 -8.44 3.28
CA SER A 26 1.68 -7.85 3.31
C SER A 26 1.76 -6.60 2.44
N MET A 27 1.10 -6.58 1.27
CA MET A 27 0.99 -5.39 0.43
C MET A 27 0.24 -4.25 1.14
N ASN A 28 -0.81 -4.56 1.90
CA ASN A 28 -1.46 -3.55 2.74
C ASN A 28 -0.52 -3.00 3.82
N ALA A 29 0.25 -3.87 4.49
CA ALA A 29 1.23 -3.43 5.48
C ALA A 29 2.34 -2.57 4.84
N LEU A 30 2.84 -2.93 3.66
CA LEU A 30 3.79 -2.14 2.90
C LEU A 30 3.20 -0.78 2.50
N ALA A 31 1.93 -0.76 2.11
CA ALA A 31 1.21 0.46 1.77
C ALA A 31 1.11 1.45 2.95
N HIS A 32 1.00 0.97 4.18
CA HIS A 32 1.06 1.83 5.36
C HIS A 32 2.40 2.60 5.41
N GLY A 33 3.52 1.91 5.21
CA GLY A 33 4.83 2.55 5.15
C GLY A 33 4.92 3.52 3.96
N ALA A 34 4.58 3.05 2.76
CA ALA A 34 4.70 3.82 1.54
C ALA A 34 3.89 5.13 1.59
N ASP A 35 2.62 5.04 1.98
CA ASP A 35 1.71 6.20 1.99
C ASP A 35 2.15 7.25 3.03
N SER A 36 2.73 6.81 4.15
CA SER A 36 3.21 7.72 5.20
C SER A 36 4.46 8.53 4.84
N LEU A 37 5.19 8.15 3.78
CA LEU A 37 6.47 8.77 3.44
C LEU A 37 6.34 10.18 2.86
N TYR A 38 5.26 10.46 2.16
CA TYR A 38 5.08 11.70 1.40
C TYR A 38 4.01 12.64 1.99
N THR A 39 3.37 12.27 3.10
CA THR A 39 2.43 13.17 3.76
C THR A 39 3.16 14.32 4.47
N PRO A 40 2.50 15.46 4.74
CA PRO A 40 3.09 16.58 5.46
C PRO A 40 3.41 16.26 6.93
N PHE A 41 2.93 15.13 7.46
CA PHE A 41 3.18 14.67 8.83
C PHE A 41 4.37 13.72 8.93
N ALA A 42 4.97 13.34 7.80
CA ALA A 42 6.15 12.50 7.78
C ALA A 42 7.31 13.15 8.56
N ASN A 43 7.88 12.40 9.49
CA ASN A 43 8.98 12.84 10.34
C ASN A 43 10.15 11.83 10.25
N PRO A 44 11.35 12.18 10.76
CA PRO A 44 12.51 11.29 10.64
C PRO A 44 12.26 9.87 11.18
N VAL A 45 11.53 9.72 12.28
CA VAL A 45 11.26 8.41 12.89
C VAL A 45 10.27 7.61 12.04
N SER A 46 9.15 8.23 11.61
CA SER A 46 8.19 7.55 10.74
C SER A 46 8.80 7.16 9.40
N ARG A 47 9.67 7.99 8.82
CA ARG A 47 10.41 7.65 7.59
C ARG A 47 11.35 6.46 7.78
N MET A 48 12.15 6.44 8.85
CA MET A 48 13.03 5.32 9.16
C MET A 48 12.24 4.01 9.33
N THR A 49 11.14 4.06 10.08
CA THR A 49 10.32 2.86 10.31
C THR A 49 9.60 2.40 9.04
N ALA A 50 9.10 3.33 8.21
CA ALA A 50 8.49 3.02 6.92
C ALA A 50 9.47 2.30 5.99
N LEU A 51 10.66 2.86 5.80
CA LEU A 51 11.67 2.31 4.88
C LEU A 51 12.19 0.95 5.37
N ARG A 52 12.51 0.84 6.68
CA ARG A 52 12.94 -0.44 7.23
C ARG A 52 11.83 -1.49 7.18
N GLY A 53 10.59 -1.09 7.45
CA GLY A 53 9.43 -1.98 7.34
C GLY A 53 9.23 -2.47 5.90
N ALA A 54 9.32 -1.58 4.92
CA ALA A 54 9.21 -1.92 3.50
C ALA A 54 10.32 -2.89 3.05
N GLU A 55 11.56 -2.66 3.46
CA GLU A 55 12.70 -3.54 3.18
C GLU A 55 12.48 -4.96 3.74
N LEU A 56 12.05 -5.07 4.99
CA LEU A 56 11.82 -6.36 5.64
C LEU A 56 10.66 -7.13 4.98
N ILE A 57 9.57 -6.44 4.61
CA ILE A 57 8.44 -7.05 3.91
C ILE A 57 8.89 -7.53 2.53
N ALA A 58 9.55 -6.68 1.75
CA ALA A 58 9.99 -7.02 0.41
C ALA A 58 10.96 -8.20 0.41
N SER A 59 11.98 -8.16 1.26
CA SER A 59 12.97 -9.26 1.40
C SER A 59 12.30 -10.57 1.76
N SER A 60 11.34 -10.55 2.70
CA SER A 60 10.60 -11.76 3.08
C SER A 60 9.70 -12.28 1.94
N LEU A 61 9.07 -11.41 1.15
CA LEU A 61 8.22 -11.81 0.02
C LEU A 61 9.02 -12.34 -1.18
N ASP A 62 10.30 -12.00 -1.29
CA ASP A 62 11.22 -12.55 -2.29
C ASP A 62 11.60 -14.01 -2.01
N GLU A 63 11.53 -14.42 -0.76
CA GLU A 63 11.82 -15.81 -0.37
C GLU A 63 10.70 -16.75 -0.83
N ALA A 64 11.07 -18.00 -1.12
CA ALA A 64 10.08 -19.06 -1.37
C ALA A 64 9.14 -19.21 -0.17
N ALA A 65 7.87 -19.53 -0.40
CA ALA A 65 6.85 -19.59 0.65
C ALA A 65 7.22 -20.50 1.85
N ALA A 66 7.92 -21.62 1.56
CA ALA A 66 8.37 -22.57 2.59
C ALA A 66 9.54 -22.04 3.44
N GLU A 67 10.35 -21.14 2.88
CA GLU A 67 11.58 -20.61 3.49
C GLU A 67 11.39 -19.20 4.05
N ARG A 68 10.22 -18.61 3.84
CA ARG A 68 9.92 -17.21 4.15
C ARG A 68 10.17 -16.86 5.61
N ASN A 69 10.96 -15.82 5.82
CA ASN A 69 11.23 -15.27 7.14
C ASN A 69 10.00 -14.49 7.67
N ARG A 70 9.10 -15.21 8.36
CA ARG A 70 7.88 -14.64 8.93
C ARG A 70 8.12 -13.69 10.10
N GLU A 71 9.25 -13.80 10.77
CA GLU A 71 9.64 -12.82 11.83
C GLU A 71 9.93 -11.47 11.21
N SER A 72 10.71 -11.44 10.11
CA SER A 72 10.97 -10.22 9.34
C SER A 72 9.68 -9.63 8.78
N LEU A 73 8.78 -10.46 8.25
CA LEU A 73 7.49 -10.03 7.73
C LEU A 73 6.60 -9.42 8.81
N ALA A 74 6.50 -10.07 9.97
CA ALA A 74 5.73 -9.56 11.11
C ALA A 74 6.31 -8.26 11.65
N PHE A 75 7.64 -8.19 11.82
CA PHE A 75 8.29 -6.99 12.31
C PHE A 75 8.20 -5.84 11.31
N GLY A 76 8.38 -6.09 10.02
CA GLY A 76 8.17 -5.11 8.97
C GLY A 76 6.76 -4.53 8.97
N SER A 77 5.75 -5.38 9.17
CA SER A 77 4.34 -4.95 9.27
C SER A 77 4.10 -4.03 10.49
N ILE A 78 4.71 -4.32 11.64
CA ILE A 78 4.64 -3.46 12.83
C ILE A 78 5.27 -2.10 12.55
N LEU A 79 6.46 -2.07 11.92
CA LEU A 79 7.16 -0.83 11.60
C LEU A 79 6.36 0.04 10.63
N CYS A 80 5.75 -0.54 9.59
CA CYS A 80 4.87 0.17 8.67
C CYS A 80 3.59 0.66 9.37
N GLY A 81 3.02 -0.14 10.28
CA GLY A 81 1.89 0.27 11.11
C GLY A 81 2.20 1.45 12.02
N TYR A 82 3.41 1.49 12.61
CA TYR A 82 3.88 2.65 13.38
C TYR A 82 4.08 3.88 12.48
N ALA A 83 4.60 3.68 11.28
CA ALA A 83 4.83 4.76 10.32
C ALA A 83 3.53 5.48 9.96
N ILE A 84 2.47 4.74 9.60
CA ILE A 84 1.18 5.35 9.22
C ILE A 84 0.48 6.01 10.41
N ASP A 85 0.58 5.46 11.61
CA ASP A 85 0.02 6.07 12.82
C ASP A 85 0.68 7.42 13.14
N SER A 86 1.95 7.57 12.82
CA SER A 86 2.73 8.79 13.04
C SER A 86 2.73 9.75 11.87
N GLY A 87 2.68 9.23 10.63
CA GLY A 87 2.80 9.97 9.39
C GLY A 87 1.49 10.21 8.66
N SER A 88 0.37 9.65 9.13
CA SER A 88 -0.92 9.65 8.43
C SER A 88 -0.89 8.92 7.08
N PHE A 89 -1.98 8.97 6.34
CA PHE A 89 -2.13 8.35 5.02
C PHE A 89 -2.67 9.35 4.00
N SER A 90 -2.60 9.01 2.72
CA SER A 90 -3.06 9.86 1.64
C SER A 90 -3.59 9.03 0.46
N LEU A 91 -3.04 9.23 -0.75
CA LEU A 91 -3.53 8.73 -2.04
C LEU A 91 -3.97 7.27 -2.00
N HIS A 92 -3.05 6.35 -1.66
CA HIS A 92 -3.33 4.91 -1.72
C HIS A 92 -4.53 4.53 -0.83
N HIS A 93 -4.52 4.94 0.44
CA HIS A 93 -5.58 4.57 1.38
C HIS A 93 -6.90 5.29 1.10
N VAL A 94 -6.88 6.53 0.59
CA VAL A 94 -8.08 7.24 0.14
C VAL A 94 -8.76 6.44 -0.97
N VAL A 95 -7.99 6.00 -1.98
CA VAL A 95 -8.50 5.20 -3.10
C VAL A 95 -9.05 3.87 -2.59
N CYS A 96 -8.25 3.10 -1.86
CA CYS A 96 -8.63 1.77 -1.39
C CYS A 96 -9.87 1.79 -0.50
N GLN A 97 -9.91 2.64 0.51
CA GLN A 97 -11.06 2.74 1.42
C GLN A 97 -12.34 3.16 0.70
N THR A 98 -12.21 4.02 -0.32
CA THR A 98 -13.37 4.47 -1.08
C THR A 98 -13.88 3.38 -2.02
N LEU A 99 -12.99 2.65 -2.72
CA LEU A 99 -13.39 1.52 -3.57
C LEU A 99 -14.06 0.39 -2.76
N VAL A 100 -13.54 0.08 -1.57
CA VAL A 100 -14.20 -0.89 -0.66
C VAL A 100 -15.62 -0.43 -0.32
N ARG A 101 -15.77 0.82 0.10
CA ARG A 101 -17.05 1.36 0.57
C ARG A 101 -18.06 1.55 -0.55
N VAL A 102 -17.64 2.02 -1.71
CA VAL A 102 -18.53 2.42 -2.81
C VAL A 102 -18.70 1.29 -3.81
N CYS A 103 -17.60 0.70 -4.29
CA CYS A 103 -17.63 -0.33 -5.33
C CYS A 103 -17.71 -1.77 -4.79
N GLY A 104 -17.67 -1.96 -3.48
CA GLY A 104 -17.78 -3.30 -2.89
C GLY A 104 -16.52 -4.17 -3.03
N ALA A 105 -15.37 -3.57 -3.38
CA ALA A 105 -14.10 -4.29 -3.50
C ALA A 105 -13.68 -4.94 -2.17
N THR A 106 -12.94 -6.05 -2.23
CA THR A 106 -12.42 -6.69 -1.03
C THR A 106 -11.23 -5.89 -0.47
N HIS A 107 -11.16 -5.74 0.87
CA HIS A 107 -10.13 -4.90 1.48
C HIS A 107 -8.69 -5.33 1.13
N ALA A 108 -8.38 -6.62 1.26
CA ALA A 108 -7.04 -7.12 0.98
C ALA A 108 -6.70 -7.03 -0.52
N GLY A 109 -7.65 -7.41 -1.38
CA GLY A 109 -7.45 -7.42 -2.82
C GLY A 109 -7.26 -6.02 -3.40
N VAL A 110 -8.06 -5.03 -2.96
CA VAL A 110 -7.93 -3.66 -3.45
C VAL A 110 -6.58 -3.05 -3.08
N ASN A 111 -6.08 -3.32 -1.87
CA ASN A 111 -4.76 -2.81 -1.46
C ASN A 111 -3.64 -3.37 -2.35
N ALA A 112 -3.67 -4.67 -2.64
CA ALA A 112 -2.69 -5.30 -3.52
C ALA A 112 -2.76 -4.80 -4.97
N ALA A 113 -3.96 -4.55 -5.49
CA ALA A 113 -4.15 -4.06 -6.86
C ALA A 113 -3.80 -2.58 -7.02
N ILE A 114 -4.12 -1.74 -6.05
CA ILE A 114 -3.94 -0.28 -6.14
C ILE A 114 -2.52 0.17 -5.79
N LEU A 115 -1.84 -0.47 -4.83
CA LEU A 115 -0.52 -0.02 -4.36
C LEU A 115 0.49 0.17 -5.50
N PRO A 116 0.67 -0.77 -6.45
CA PRO A 116 1.62 -0.60 -7.55
C PRO A 116 1.33 0.67 -8.38
N ARG A 117 0.07 0.93 -8.68
CA ARG A 117 -0.39 2.06 -9.51
C ARG A 117 -0.26 3.39 -8.77
N ALA A 118 -0.63 3.41 -7.49
CA ALA A 118 -0.48 4.59 -6.65
C ALA A 118 0.99 4.99 -6.49
N MET A 119 1.89 4.02 -6.30
CA MET A 119 3.32 4.31 -6.17
C MET A 119 3.96 4.69 -7.52
N ALA A 120 3.48 4.15 -8.65
CA ALA A 120 3.90 4.61 -9.97
C ALA A 120 3.47 6.06 -10.23
N PHE A 121 2.24 6.42 -9.86
CA PHE A 121 1.78 7.82 -9.92
C PHE A 121 2.68 8.72 -9.08
N MET A 122 2.95 8.35 -7.82
CA MET A 122 3.81 9.13 -6.95
C MET A 122 5.25 9.25 -7.48
N ALA A 123 5.81 8.17 -8.05
CA ALA A 123 7.14 8.20 -8.63
C ALA A 123 7.25 9.14 -9.84
N ALA A 124 6.18 9.27 -10.63
CA ALA A 124 6.13 10.19 -11.76
C ALA A 124 6.04 11.67 -11.33
N HIS A 125 5.37 11.96 -10.19
CA HIS A 125 5.13 13.33 -9.73
C HIS A 125 6.14 13.81 -8.68
N VAL A 126 6.62 12.91 -7.82
CA VAL A 126 7.56 13.21 -6.73
C VAL A 126 8.72 12.19 -6.69
N PRO A 127 9.51 12.08 -7.77
CA PRO A 127 10.52 11.03 -7.90
C PRO A 127 11.52 11.01 -6.74
N ASP A 128 12.03 12.17 -6.32
CA ASP A 128 12.98 12.28 -5.21
C ASP A 128 12.39 11.79 -3.87
N GLY A 129 11.07 11.94 -3.71
CA GLY A 129 10.35 11.45 -2.53
C GLY A 129 10.14 9.94 -2.53
N MET A 130 10.13 9.31 -3.70
CA MET A 130 9.87 7.88 -3.88
C MET A 130 11.13 7.02 -4.01
N GLU A 131 12.26 7.61 -4.39
CA GLU A 131 13.53 6.88 -4.54
C GLU A 131 13.97 6.12 -3.28
N PRO A 132 13.82 6.66 -2.05
CA PRO A 132 14.13 5.90 -0.84
C PRO A 132 13.27 4.64 -0.67
N LEU A 133 11.98 4.71 -1.02
CA LEU A 133 11.09 3.54 -1.00
C LEU A 133 11.50 2.52 -2.05
N ALA A 134 11.75 2.97 -3.29
CA ALA A 134 12.20 2.10 -4.37
C ALA A 134 13.48 1.36 -3.99
N THR A 135 14.47 2.06 -3.45
CA THR A 135 15.71 1.47 -2.93
C THR A 135 15.42 0.45 -1.83
N ALA A 136 14.59 0.78 -0.86
CA ALA A 136 14.27 -0.11 0.26
C ALA A 136 13.63 -1.43 -0.19
N ILE A 137 12.80 -1.41 -1.24
CA ILE A 137 12.18 -2.61 -1.80
C ILE A 137 13.01 -3.27 -2.92
N GLY A 138 14.25 -2.80 -3.17
CA GLY A 138 15.19 -3.40 -4.12
C GLY A 138 14.87 -3.10 -5.59
N THR A 139 14.52 -1.85 -5.92
CA THR A 139 14.21 -1.40 -7.29
C THR A 139 14.58 0.07 -7.50
N THR A 140 14.20 0.63 -8.65
CA THR A 140 14.27 2.07 -8.94
C THR A 140 12.85 2.66 -9.02
N SER A 141 12.76 3.99 -8.97
CA SER A 141 11.47 4.70 -9.06
C SER A 141 10.73 4.36 -10.35
N GLU A 142 11.42 4.20 -11.49
CA GLU A 142 10.81 3.85 -12.78
C GLU A 142 10.25 2.41 -12.80
N ALA A 143 10.87 1.50 -12.04
CA ALA A 143 10.48 0.09 -12.00
C ALA A 143 9.60 -0.27 -10.79
N ILE A 144 9.19 0.72 -9.98
CA ILE A 144 8.50 0.50 -8.71
C ILE A 144 7.17 -0.25 -8.89
N GLU A 145 6.42 0.04 -9.96
CA GLU A 145 5.15 -0.63 -10.25
C GLU A 145 5.35 -2.13 -10.51
N ALA A 146 6.28 -2.47 -11.42
CA ALA A 146 6.56 -3.86 -11.76
C ALA A 146 7.07 -4.64 -10.53
N ARG A 147 7.90 -3.99 -9.70
CA ARG A 147 8.40 -4.57 -8.46
C ARG A 147 7.27 -4.89 -7.49
N LEU A 148 6.38 -3.94 -7.24
CA LEU A 148 5.25 -4.11 -6.32
C LEU A 148 4.24 -5.15 -6.83
N LEU A 149 4.00 -5.21 -8.15
CA LEU A 149 3.19 -6.28 -8.74
C LEU A 149 3.79 -7.67 -8.46
N GLY A 150 5.10 -7.82 -8.66
CA GLY A 150 5.80 -9.09 -8.37
C GLY A 150 5.71 -9.47 -6.89
N LEU A 151 5.95 -8.53 -5.98
CA LEU A 151 5.81 -8.75 -4.54
C LEU A 151 4.40 -9.18 -4.14
N GLY A 152 3.38 -8.57 -4.75
CA GLY A 152 1.98 -8.93 -4.54
C GLY A 152 1.55 -10.25 -5.19
N GLY A 153 2.43 -10.90 -5.97
CA GLY A 153 2.12 -12.12 -6.71
C GLY A 153 1.20 -11.88 -7.91
N ASN A 154 1.27 -10.69 -8.52
CA ASN A 154 0.40 -10.26 -9.61
C ASN A 154 -1.09 -10.41 -9.24
N PRO A 155 -1.59 -9.60 -8.32
CA PRO A 155 -2.96 -9.74 -7.83
C PRO A 155 -3.98 -9.60 -8.97
N PRO A 156 -5.15 -10.26 -8.87
CA PRO A 156 -6.21 -10.11 -9.83
C PRO A 156 -6.70 -8.67 -9.90
N GLY A 157 -7.24 -8.26 -11.05
CA GLY A 157 -7.83 -6.95 -11.24
C GLY A 157 -9.06 -6.71 -10.36
N LEU A 158 -9.46 -5.45 -10.18
CA LEU A 158 -10.60 -5.07 -9.33
C LEU A 158 -11.90 -5.73 -9.79
N GLY A 159 -12.11 -5.84 -11.11
CA GLY A 159 -13.30 -6.49 -11.68
C GLY A 159 -13.35 -7.98 -11.36
N GLU A 160 -12.22 -8.68 -11.42
CA GLU A 160 -12.13 -10.10 -11.04
C GLU A 160 -12.39 -10.32 -9.55
N GLN A 161 -12.14 -9.29 -8.73
CA GLN A 161 -12.42 -9.29 -7.29
C GLN A 161 -13.87 -8.91 -6.95
N GLY A 162 -14.72 -8.67 -7.96
CA GLY A 162 -16.13 -8.35 -7.80
C GLY A 162 -16.43 -6.87 -7.52
N ALA A 163 -15.49 -5.96 -7.78
CA ALA A 163 -15.77 -4.53 -7.67
C ALA A 163 -16.78 -4.09 -8.75
N ASP A 164 -17.76 -3.30 -8.33
CA ASP A 164 -18.81 -2.76 -9.20
C ASP A 164 -18.29 -1.54 -9.97
N ARG A 165 -18.03 -1.71 -11.29
CA ARG A 165 -17.51 -0.66 -12.16
C ARG A 165 -18.53 0.47 -12.40
N ASP A 166 -19.80 0.17 -12.38
CA ASP A 166 -20.85 1.18 -12.64
C ASP A 166 -20.89 2.24 -11.54
N ARG A 167 -20.36 1.91 -10.36
CA ARG A 167 -20.22 2.84 -9.24
C ARG A 167 -18.90 3.62 -9.21
N LEU A 168 -18.01 3.41 -10.18
CA LEU A 168 -16.73 4.13 -10.24
C LEU A 168 -16.90 5.67 -10.29
N PRO A 169 -17.83 6.24 -11.08
CA PRO A 169 -18.04 7.70 -11.06
C PRO A 169 -18.37 8.26 -9.67
N GLU A 170 -19.21 7.57 -8.89
CA GLU A 170 -19.53 7.91 -7.50
C GLU A 170 -18.30 7.81 -6.60
N ALA A 171 -17.48 6.77 -6.79
CA ALA A 171 -16.25 6.58 -6.02
C ALA A 171 -15.24 7.70 -6.27
N LEU A 172 -15.06 8.11 -7.53
CA LEU A 172 -14.17 9.23 -7.89
C LEU A 172 -14.60 10.53 -7.22
N ASP A 173 -15.90 10.84 -7.26
CA ASP A 173 -16.42 12.04 -6.61
C ASP A 173 -16.24 11.99 -5.09
N ALA A 174 -16.43 10.82 -4.49
CA ALA A 174 -16.23 10.60 -3.06
C ALA A 174 -14.75 10.72 -2.65
N MET A 175 -13.79 10.28 -3.49
CA MET A 175 -12.35 10.43 -3.25
C MET A 175 -11.94 11.90 -3.20
N LEU A 176 -12.42 12.71 -4.14
CA LEU A 176 -12.10 14.13 -4.22
C LEU A 176 -12.61 14.94 -3.00
N LEU A 177 -13.59 14.41 -2.29
CA LEU A 177 -14.11 15.02 -1.05
C LEU A 177 -13.32 14.63 0.20
N ARG A 178 -12.37 13.69 0.08
CA ARG A 178 -11.56 13.23 1.21
C ARG A 178 -10.46 14.24 1.55
N PRO A 179 -10.43 14.80 2.77
CA PRO A 179 -9.41 15.77 3.14
C PRO A 179 -7.99 15.18 3.13
N GLU A 180 -7.85 13.89 3.37
CA GLU A 180 -6.56 13.22 3.36
C GLU A 180 -5.92 13.18 1.97
N LEU A 181 -6.70 13.32 0.88
CA LEU A 181 -6.15 13.40 -0.47
C LEU A 181 -5.26 14.64 -0.64
N ALA A 182 -5.58 15.74 0.05
CA ALA A 182 -4.79 16.95 0.06
C ALA A 182 -3.41 16.81 0.76
N PHE A 183 -3.15 15.68 1.43
CA PHE A 183 -1.85 15.37 2.00
C PHE A 183 -0.87 14.80 0.94
N THR A 184 -1.36 14.52 -0.26
CA THR A 184 -0.51 14.16 -1.41
C THR A 184 0.20 15.42 -1.89
N PRO A 185 1.53 15.43 -2.08
CA PRO A 185 2.29 16.63 -2.49
C PRO A 185 1.76 17.28 -3.77
N GLU A 186 1.39 16.48 -4.76
CA GLU A 186 0.66 16.91 -5.96
C GLU A 186 -0.65 16.13 -6.01
N PRO A 187 -1.74 16.67 -5.40
CA PRO A 187 -2.99 15.93 -5.30
C PRO A 187 -3.52 15.57 -6.69
N PRO A 188 -3.91 14.30 -6.90
CA PRO A 188 -4.39 13.85 -8.19
C PRO A 188 -5.71 14.52 -8.55
N THR A 189 -5.89 14.76 -9.84
CA THR A 189 -7.17 15.19 -10.42
C THR A 189 -8.13 14.01 -10.54
N ARG A 190 -9.39 14.28 -10.90
CA ARG A 190 -10.37 13.22 -11.19
C ARG A 190 -9.92 12.30 -12.34
N SER A 191 -9.25 12.87 -13.35
CA SER A 191 -8.69 12.11 -14.48
C SER A 191 -7.59 11.16 -14.02
N ASP A 192 -6.65 11.68 -13.22
CA ASP A 192 -5.53 10.89 -12.69
C ASP A 192 -6.02 9.70 -11.85
N LEU A 193 -7.01 9.94 -10.98
CA LEU A 193 -7.64 8.88 -10.19
C LEU A 193 -8.33 7.84 -11.09
N GLY A 194 -9.02 8.28 -12.15
CA GLY A 194 -9.66 7.40 -13.12
C GLY A 194 -8.63 6.52 -13.84
N GLU A 195 -7.56 7.11 -14.37
CA GLU A 195 -6.50 6.38 -15.07
C GLU A 195 -5.76 5.40 -14.16
N LEU A 196 -5.47 5.80 -12.91
CA LEU A 196 -4.85 4.94 -11.91
C LEU A 196 -5.72 3.70 -11.65
N ILE A 197 -7.03 3.90 -11.46
CA ILE A 197 -7.97 2.83 -11.15
C ILE A 197 -8.22 1.94 -12.37
N ASP A 198 -8.33 2.51 -13.57
CA ASP A 198 -8.51 1.76 -14.81
C ASP A 198 -7.36 0.78 -15.07
N ARG A 199 -6.13 1.14 -14.71
CA ARG A 199 -4.95 0.27 -14.78
C ARG A 199 -4.98 -0.89 -13.76
N ALA A 200 -5.81 -0.80 -12.75
CA ALA A 200 -6.01 -1.83 -11.73
C ALA A 200 -7.26 -2.70 -11.99
N TRP A 201 -8.08 -2.32 -12.98
CA TRP A 201 -9.32 -3.00 -13.30
C TRP A 201 -9.09 -4.23 -14.18
#